data_1df61b19914ffe698599e845f2f7e007
#
_entry.id   1df61b19914ffe698599e845f2f7e007
#
_cell.length_a   1.000
_cell.length_b   1.000
_cell.length_c   1.000
_cell.angle_alpha   90.00
_cell.angle_beta   90.00
_cell.angle_gamma   90.00
#
_symmetry.space_group_name_H-M   'P 1'
#
loop_
_entity.id
_entity.type
_entity.pdbx_description
1 polymer ?
#
loop_
_entity_poly.entity_id
_entity_poly.type
_entity_poly.pdbx_seq_one_letter_code
_entity_poly.pdbx_strand_id
1 'polypeptide(L)'
;MCVKILNISDVKTFENSKFSKVHVEGLIEGEYPQYFLFEFLKDNVKLLENVIIGNYYTISFNLRGSKLVKDAKEMFFVSLVAWKIE
;
A
#
# COMPACT_ATOMS: atom_id res chain seq x y z
N MET A 1 -5.99 10.46 -0.04
CA MET A 1 -7.02 9.61 0.56
C MET A 1 -6.83 9.56 2.07
N CYS A 2 -7.87 9.87 2.82
CA CYS A 2 -7.81 9.82 4.30
C CYS A 2 -8.31 8.47 4.78
N VAL A 3 -7.46 7.72 5.47
CA VAL A 3 -7.76 6.37 5.92
C VAL A 3 -7.34 6.15 7.36
N LYS A 4 -8.01 5.22 8.03
CA LYS A 4 -7.58 4.71 9.32
C LYS A 4 -6.63 3.56 9.10
N ILE A 5 -5.47 3.60 9.72
CA ILE A 5 -4.47 2.54 9.58
C ILE A 5 -4.85 1.35 10.45
N LEU A 6 -5.08 0.21 9.82
CA LEU A 6 -5.46 -1.02 10.51
C LEU A 6 -4.29 -1.94 10.79
N ASN A 7 -3.36 -2.02 9.84
CA ASN A 7 -2.22 -2.93 9.97
C ASN A 7 -1.06 -2.46 9.09
N ILE A 8 0.15 -2.76 9.52
CA ILE A 8 1.38 -2.49 8.77
C ILE A 8 2.16 -3.80 8.75
N SER A 9 2.44 -4.31 7.55
CA SER A 9 3.19 -5.56 7.41
C SER A 9 4.66 -5.35 7.75
N ASP A 10 5.36 -6.45 8.03
CA ASP A 10 6.80 -6.40 8.22
C ASP A 10 7.49 -6.01 6.91
N VAL A 11 8.66 -5.37 7.05
CA VAL A 11 9.47 -5.00 5.90
C VAL A 11 9.95 -6.27 5.20
N LYS A 12 9.61 -6.40 3.93
CA LYS A 12 10.10 -7.50 3.09
C LYS A 12 11.28 -6.99 2.27
N THR A 13 12.46 -7.53 2.54
CA THR A 13 13.65 -7.24 1.76
C THR A 13 13.94 -8.47 0.91
N PHE A 14 14.04 -8.28 -0.40
CA PHE A 14 14.38 -9.38 -1.30
C PHE A 14 15.89 -9.62 -1.26
N GLU A 15 16.32 -10.88 -1.16
CA GLU A 15 17.72 -11.25 -1.27
C GLU A 15 18.28 -10.70 -2.59
N ASN A 16 19.48 -10.14 -2.54
CA ASN A 16 20.18 -9.56 -3.69
C ASN A 16 19.56 -8.28 -4.26
N SER A 17 18.58 -7.69 -3.59
CA SER A 17 18.09 -6.38 -4.00
C SER A 17 18.03 -5.43 -2.82
N LYS A 18 18.33 -4.16 -3.07
CA LYS A 18 18.15 -3.08 -2.09
C LYS A 18 16.70 -2.62 -2.02
N PHE A 19 15.79 -3.47 -2.45
CA PHE A 19 14.38 -3.14 -2.57
C PHE A 19 13.63 -3.55 -1.30
N SER A 20 13.04 -2.58 -0.63
CA SER A 20 12.19 -2.81 0.55
C SER A 20 10.75 -2.52 0.18
N LYS A 21 9.83 -3.33 0.69
CA LYS A 21 8.40 -3.18 0.43
C LYS A 21 7.61 -3.45 1.71
N VAL A 22 6.67 -2.55 2.01
CA VAL A 22 5.77 -2.69 3.15
C VAL A 22 4.34 -2.48 2.65
N HIS A 23 3.43 -3.33 3.12
CA HIS A 23 2.00 -3.16 2.85
C HIS A 23 1.32 -2.53 4.07
N VAL A 24 0.48 -1.54 3.81
CA VAL A 24 -0.31 -0.86 4.84
C VAL A 24 -1.77 -1.03 4.50
N GLU A 25 -2.53 -1.60 5.44
CA GLU A 25 -3.97 -1.75 5.30
C GLU A 25 -4.67 -0.51 5.85
N GLY A 26 -5.45 0.15 5.00
CA GLY A 26 -6.22 1.33 5.35
C GLY A 26 -7.71 1.12 5.20
N LEU A 27 -8.48 1.74 6.08
CA LEU A 27 -9.93 1.66 6.08
C LEU A 27 -10.54 3.05 5.90
N ILE A 28 -11.46 3.17 4.96
CA ILE A 28 -12.37 4.33 4.88
C ILE A 28 -13.66 3.90 5.56
N GLU A 29 -13.95 4.50 6.72
CA GLU A 29 -15.15 4.21 7.48
C GLU A 29 -16.37 4.90 6.87
N GLY A 30 -17.53 4.28 7.02
CA GLY A 30 -18.78 4.82 6.51
C GLY A 30 -19.85 3.74 6.50
N GLU A 31 -20.99 4.06 5.90
CA GLU A 31 -22.08 3.10 5.73
C GLU A 31 -21.63 1.86 4.95
N TYR A 32 -20.73 2.07 3.98
CA TYR A 32 -20.10 0.99 3.22
C TYR A 32 -18.59 1.07 3.39
N PRO A 33 -18.01 0.43 4.42
CA PRO A 33 -16.58 0.49 4.66
C PRO A 33 -15.76 -0.02 3.47
N GLN A 34 -14.68 0.70 3.13
CA GLN A 34 -13.78 0.33 2.04
C GLN A 34 -12.40 0.03 2.60
N TYR A 35 -11.84 -1.09 2.21
CA TYR A 35 -10.51 -1.53 2.62
C TYR A 35 -9.54 -1.39 1.46
N PHE A 36 -8.38 -0.81 1.74
CA PHE A 36 -7.34 -0.59 0.74
C PHE A 36 -6.00 -1.09 1.24
N LEU A 37 -5.21 -1.64 0.33
CA LEU A 37 -3.86 -2.08 0.62
C LEU A 37 -2.89 -1.17 -0.13
N PHE A 38 -2.12 -0.38 0.62
CA PHE A 38 -1.13 0.54 0.06
C PHE A 38 0.25 -0.11 0.09
N GLU A 39 1.04 0.14 -0.95
CA GLU A 39 2.42 -0.29 -1.03
C GLU A 39 3.35 0.88 -0.79
N PHE A 40 4.27 0.73 0.15
CA PHE A 40 5.35 1.68 0.39
C PHE A 40 6.65 1.02 -0.05
N LEU A 41 7.32 1.62 -1.03
CA LEU A 41 8.48 1.04 -1.68
C LEU A 41 9.75 1.83 -1.38
N LYS A 42 10.88 1.13 -1.25
CA LYS A 42 12.21 1.73 -1.09
C LYS A 42 12.25 2.76 0.04
N ASP A 43 12.68 3.97 -0.26
CA ASP A 43 12.84 5.04 0.72
C ASP A 43 11.53 5.48 1.35
N ASN A 44 10.41 5.25 0.69
CA ASN A 44 9.09 5.62 1.21
C ASN A 44 8.69 4.78 2.43
N VAL A 45 9.34 3.65 2.65
CA VAL A 45 9.13 2.83 3.85
C VAL A 45 9.44 3.63 5.12
N LYS A 46 10.37 4.56 5.04
CA LYS A 46 10.76 5.43 6.16
C LYS A 46 9.62 6.34 6.62
N LEU A 47 8.68 6.64 5.74
CA LEU A 47 7.52 7.48 6.08
C LEU A 47 6.63 6.82 7.14
N LEU A 48 6.76 5.51 7.34
CA LEU A 48 5.96 4.75 8.28
C LEU A 48 6.51 4.75 9.71
N GLU A 49 7.70 5.31 9.95
CA GLU A 49 8.35 5.27 11.26
C GLU A 49 7.51 5.89 12.38
N ASN A 50 6.75 6.93 12.06
CA ASN A 50 5.91 7.64 13.04
C ASN A 50 4.43 7.36 12.87
N VAL A 51 4.07 6.39 12.07
CA VAL A 51 2.67 6.01 11.82
C VAL A 51 2.18 5.09 12.94
N ILE A 52 1.04 5.45 13.52
CA ILE A 52 0.44 4.70 14.63
C ILE A 52 -0.81 3.98 14.13
N ILE A 53 -0.86 2.67 14.32
CA ILE A 53 -2.03 1.86 13.97
C ILE A 53 -3.23 2.34 14.79
N GLY A 54 -4.36 2.52 14.12
CA GLY A 54 -5.59 3.02 14.72
C GLY A 54 -5.82 4.50 14.51
N ASN A 55 -4.81 5.25 14.08
CA ASN A 55 -4.94 6.67 13.77
C ASN A 55 -5.27 6.89 12.27
N TYR A 56 -5.75 8.09 12.00
CA TYR A 56 -6.14 8.50 10.64
C TYR A 56 -5.02 9.29 9.98
N TYR A 57 -4.77 8.97 8.71
CA TYR A 57 -3.74 9.65 7.92
C TYR A 57 -4.25 9.91 6.51
N THR A 58 -3.73 10.96 5.90
CA THR A 58 -3.96 11.23 4.47
C THR A 58 -2.80 10.64 3.69
N ILE A 59 -3.10 9.71 2.79
CA ILE A 59 -2.11 9.02 1.97
C ILE A 59 -2.22 9.49 0.53
N SER A 60 -1.10 9.97 -0.01
CA SER A 60 -0.97 10.29 -1.43
C SER A 60 -0.36 9.09 -2.14
N PHE A 61 -0.98 8.68 -3.23
CA PHE A 61 -0.60 7.46 -3.93
C PHE A 61 -0.79 7.58 -5.44
N ASN A 62 -0.10 6.73 -6.17
CA ASN A 62 -0.30 6.56 -7.59
C ASN A 62 -0.92 5.18 -7.84
N LEU A 63 -1.85 5.12 -8.78
CA LEU A 63 -2.39 3.84 -9.23
C LEU A 63 -1.45 3.23 -10.26
N ARG A 64 -1.10 1.96 -10.03
CA ARG A 64 -0.38 1.15 -11.00
C ARG A 64 -1.25 -0.01 -11.41
N GLY A 65 -1.49 -0.11 -12.71
CA GLY A 65 -2.22 -1.23 -13.26
C GLY A 65 -1.32 -2.03 -14.19
N SER A 66 -1.43 -3.35 -14.13
CA SER A 66 -0.76 -4.22 -15.07
C SER A 66 -1.70 -5.31 -15.54
N LYS A 67 -1.45 -5.79 -16.74
CA LYS A 67 -2.23 -6.84 -17.37
C LYS A 67 -1.30 -7.99 -17.74
N LEU A 68 -1.66 -9.19 -17.30
CA LEU A 68 -0.96 -10.40 -17.67
C LEU A 68 -1.87 -11.26 -18.52
N VAL A 69 -1.39 -11.65 -19.71
CA VAL A 69 -2.11 -12.58 -20.58
C VAL A 69 -1.35 -13.89 -20.59
N LYS A 70 -1.97 -14.96 -20.16
CA LYS A 70 -1.39 -16.30 -20.12
C LYS A 70 -2.45 -17.32 -20.43
N ASP A 71 -2.19 -18.21 -21.40
CA ASP A 71 -3.08 -19.30 -21.79
C ASP A 71 -4.52 -18.83 -22.06
N ALA A 72 -4.66 -17.75 -22.85
CA ALA A 72 -5.93 -17.11 -23.19
C ALA A 72 -6.71 -16.54 -21.99
N LYS A 73 -6.07 -16.44 -20.83
CA LYS A 73 -6.64 -15.80 -19.66
C LYS A 73 -6.01 -14.44 -19.44
N GLU A 74 -6.84 -13.44 -19.18
CA GLU A 74 -6.38 -12.11 -18.84
C GLU A 74 -6.47 -11.89 -17.34
N MET A 75 -5.38 -11.44 -16.74
CA MET A 75 -5.32 -11.11 -15.33
C MET A 75 -4.94 -9.64 -15.17
N PHE A 76 -5.68 -8.93 -14.33
CA PHE A 76 -5.43 -7.51 -14.07
C PHE A 76 -4.95 -7.36 -12.63
N PHE A 77 -3.86 -6.60 -12.47
CA PHE A 77 -3.32 -6.28 -11.16
C PHE A 77 -3.35 -4.78 -10.97
N VAL A 78 -3.90 -4.34 -9.84
CA VAL A 78 -3.95 -2.92 -9.50
C VAL A 78 -3.25 -2.74 -8.16
N SER A 79 -2.30 -1.81 -8.12
CA SER A 79 -1.55 -1.48 -6.91
C SER A 79 -1.69 0.00 -6.59
N LEU A 80 -1.81 0.30 -5.29
CA LEU A 80 -1.82 1.64 -4.76
C LEU A 80 -0.43 1.93 -4.19
N VAL A 81 0.41 2.62 -4.97
CA VAL A 81 1.80 2.90 -4.56
C VAL A 81 1.84 4.25 -3.87
N ALA A 82 1.99 4.23 -2.55
CA ALA A 82 2.00 5.44 -1.74
C ALA A 82 3.38 6.10 -1.76
N TRP A 83 3.37 7.43 -1.83
CA TRP A 83 4.60 8.23 -1.83
C TRP A 83 4.59 9.33 -0.77
N LYS A 84 3.47 9.51 -0.07
CA LYS A 84 3.36 10.51 1.00
C LYS A 84 2.29 10.07 2.00
N ILE A 85 2.52 10.32 3.28
CA ILE A 85 1.56 10.09 4.35
C ILE A 85 1.64 11.24 5.36
N GLU A 86 0.49 11.80 5.69
CA GLU A 86 0.38 12.93 6.63
C GLU A 86 -0.60 12.64 7.76
#